data_b2178f5d85c51a46fb8fbcab62507868
#
_entry.id   b2178f5d85c51a46fb8fbcab62507868
#
_cell.length_a   1.000
_cell.length_b   1.000
_cell.length_c   1.000
_cell.angle_alpha   90.00
_cell.angle_beta   90.00
_cell.angle_gamma   90.00
#
_symmetry.space_group_name_H-M   'P 1'
#
loop_
_entity.id
_entity.type
_entity.pdbx_description
1 polymer ?
#
loop_
_entity_poly.entity_id
_entity_poly.type
_entity_poly.pdbx_seq_one_letter_code
_entity_poly.pdbx_strand_id
1 'polypeptide(L)'
;MKNLRSQTYKVTRSDFEMRNKHRGLVLWFVGLSGSGKSTIANGLQAKLFEKGFNAIVLDGDNTRLGINKDLGFTEQDRIENIRRVAEISKLFTETGHIAINAFISPFKTNRTQARDIISDTDFIEVYIESTISACEN
;
A
#
# COMPACT_ATOMS: atom_id res chain seq x y z
N MET A 1 3.32 -27.99 -4.88
CA MET A 1 4.08 -27.46 -3.73
C MET A 1 3.76 -28.21 -2.46
N LYS A 2 4.04 -29.50 -2.52
CA LYS A 2 3.63 -30.42 -1.45
C LYS A 2 4.39 -30.26 -0.14
N ASN A 3 5.56 -29.61 -0.18
CA ASN A 3 6.44 -29.51 0.99
C ASN A 3 6.40 -28.15 1.71
N LEU A 4 5.56 -27.24 1.25
CA LEU A 4 5.44 -25.93 1.88
C LEU A 4 4.51 -26.02 3.09
N ARG A 5 4.94 -25.46 4.20
CA ARG A 5 4.18 -25.39 5.44
C ARG A 5 4.27 -23.99 6.02
N SER A 6 3.15 -23.52 6.59
CA SER A 6 3.16 -22.28 7.33
C SER A 6 3.97 -22.43 8.60
N GLN A 7 4.73 -21.41 8.93
CA GLN A 7 5.44 -21.32 10.20
C GLN A 7 4.61 -20.54 11.21
N THR A 8 4.67 -20.98 12.46
CA THR A 8 4.05 -20.24 13.56
C THR A 8 5.15 -19.49 14.29
N TYR A 9 5.03 -18.17 14.35
CA TYR A 9 6.02 -17.34 15.00
C TYR A 9 5.62 -17.03 16.43
N LYS A 10 6.63 -16.91 17.31
CA LYS A 10 6.41 -16.54 18.72
C LYS A 10 5.95 -15.10 18.85
N VAL A 11 6.50 -14.21 18.01
CA VAL A 11 6.08 -12.81 17.98
C VAL A 11 4.95 -12.66 16.99
N THR A 12 3.80 -12.23 17.45
CA THR A 12 2.59 -12.11 16.65
C THR A 12 2.36 -10.68 16.22
N ARG A 13 1.42 -10.50 15.29
CA ARG A 13 0.97 -9.18 14.88
C ARG A 13 0.46 -8.37 16.08
N SER A 14 -0.28 -9.00 16.97
CA SER A 14 -0.77 -8.37 18.20
C SER A 14 0.37 -7.82 19.05
N ASP A 15 1.47 -8.56 19.16
CA ASP A 15 2.66 -8.13 19.90
C ASP A 15 3.24 -6.85 19.31
N PHE A 16 3.35 -6.80 17.98
CA PHE A 16 3.84 -5.62 17.28
C PHE A 16 2.91 -4.42 17.46
N GLU A 17 1.60 -4.64 17.33
CA GLU A 17 0.62 -3.57 17.46
C GLU A 17 0.59 -2.99 18.89
N MET A 18 0.75 -3.85 19.88
CA MET A 18 0.88 -3.42 21.26
C MET A 18 2.12 -2.56 21.49
N ARG A 19 3.27 -3.01 20.96
CA ARG A 19 4.53 -2.27 21.06
C ARG A 19 4.45 -0.94 20.33
N ASN A 20 3.88 -0.95 19.12
CA ASN A 20 3.77 0.24 18.28
C ASN A 20 2.70 1.20 18.80
N LYS A 21 1.77 0.75 19.63
CA LYS A 21 0.62 1.51 20.13
C LYS A 21 -0.31 1.96 18.99
N HIS A 22 -0.34 1.20 17.90
CA HIS A 22 -1.28 1.38 16.81
C HIS A 22 -1.38 0.08 16.02
N ARG A 23 -2.48 -0.08 15.30
CA ARG A 23 -2.67 -1.26 14.46
C ARG A 23 -2.00 -1.09 13.10
N GLY A 24 -1.70 -2.21 12.45
CA GLY A 24 -1.31 -2.22 11.06
C GLY A 24 -2.53 -2.07 10.16
N LEU A 25 -2.37 -1.37 9.05
CA LEU A 25 -3.41 -1.26 8.04
C LEU A 25 -2.81 -0.74 6.73
N VAL A 26 -3.62 -0.80 5.67
CA VAL A 26 -3.22 -0.34 4.35
C VAL A 26 -4.14 0.80 3.93
N LEU A 27 -3.55 1.93 3.59
CA LEU A 27 -4.24 3.05 2.98
C LEU A 27 -3.96 3.00 1.48
N TRP A 28 -5.00 2.74 0.71
CA TRP A 28 -4.88 2.62 -0.74
C TRP A 28 -5.42 3.89 -1.40
N PHE A 29 -4.51 4.72 -1.89
CA PHE A 29 -4.89 5.99 -2.48
C PHE A 29 -5.40 5.77 -3.90
N VAL A 30 -6.57 6.34 -4.18
CA VAL A 30 -7.23 6.27 -5.47
C VAL A 30 -7.33 7.69 -6.03
N GLY A 31 -6.91 7.88 -7.26
CA GLY A 31 -6.98 9.17 -7.92
C GLY A 31 -6.24 9.12 -9.25
N LEU A 32 -6.50 10.11 -10.09
CA LEU A 32 -5.84 10.21 -11.38
C LEU A 32 -4.38 10.62 -11.21
N SER A 33 -3.58 10.33 -12.24
CA SER A 33 -2.23 10.84 -12.32
C SER A 33 -2.27 12.37 -12.24
N GLY A 34 -1.39 12.96 -11.43
CA GLY A 34 -1.39 14.41 -11.24
C GLY A 34 -2.38 14.90 -10.20
N SER A 35 -3.09 14.01 -9.50
CA SER A 35 -4.04 14.40 -8.44
C SER A 35 -3.36 14.76 -7.12
N GLY A 36 -2.05 14.57 -7.02
CA GLY A 36 -1.30 14.85 -5.80
C GLY A 36 -1.18 13.69 -4.83
N LYS A 37 -1.44 12.46 -5.29
CA LYS A 37 -1.35 11.27 -4.44
C LYS A 37 0.00 11.14 -3.73
N SER A 38 1.09 11.27 -4.46
CA SER A 38 2.43 11.13 -3.89
C SER A 38 2.75 12.22 -2.87
N THR A 39 2.33 13.45 -3.15
CA THR A 39 2.53 14.58 -2.24
C THR A 39 1.75 14.37 -0.94
N ILE A 40 0.49 13.93 -1.04
CA ILE A 40 -0.36 13.69 0.12
C ILE A 40 0.18 12.51 0.92
N ALA A 41 0.59 11.44 0.25
CA ALA A 41 1.15 10.25 0.91
C ALA A 41 2.41 10.61 1.69
N ASN A 42 3.30 11.39 1.08
CA ASN A 42 4.54 11.84 1.73
C ASN A 42 4.24 12.71 2.96
N GLY A 43 3.31 13.65 2.83
CA GLY A 43 2.90 14.50 3.95
C GLY A 43 2.24 13.72 5.07
N LEU A 44 1.42 12.74 4.74
CA LEU A 44 0.77 11.89 5.73
C LEU A 44 1.80 11.03 6.48
N GLN A 45 2.76 10.46 5.78
CA GLN A 45 3.83 9.68 6.41
C GLN A 45 4.59 10.54 7.42
N ALA A 46 4.94 11.77 7.04
CA ALA A 46 5.68 12.67 7.92
C ALA A 46 4.89 12.97 9.20
N LYS A 47 3.59 13.24 9.07
CA LYS A 47 2.72 13.50 10.23
C LYS A 47 2.57 12.29 11.11
N LEU A 48 2.41 11.12 10.54
CA LEU A 48 2.32 9.88 11.30
C LEU A 48 3.61 9.60 12.04
N PHE A 49 4.74 9.82 11.39
CA PHE A 49 6.05 9.66 12.02
C PHE A 49 6.23 10.58 13.23
N GLU A 50 5.84 11.84 13.10
CA GLU A 50 5.89 12.80 14.22
C GLU A 50 5.06 12.35 15.41
N LYS A 51 3.97 11.65 15.16
CA LYS A 51 3.07 11.14 16.21
C LYS A 51 3.49 9.78 16.76
N GLY A 52 4.60 9.23 16.27
CA GLY A 52 5.11 7.94 16.73
C GLY A 52 4.53 6.73 16.02
N PHE A 53 3.85 6.93 14.89
CA PHE A 53 3.34 5.82 14.09
C PHE A 53 4.39 5.34 13.09
N ASN A 54 4.40 4.04 12.84
CA ASN A 54 5.28 3.42 11.86
C ASN A 54 4.53 3.30 10.53
N ALA A 55 4.93 4.09 9.55
CA ALA A 55 4.27 4.12 8.25
C ALA A 55 5.30 4.11 7.13
N ILE A 56 5.00 3.37 6.06
CA ILE A 56 5.83 3.31 4.86
C ILE A 56 4.99 3.76 3.67
N VAL A 57 5.61 4.51 2.76
CA VAL A 57 4.98 4.88 1.49
C VAL A 57 5.48 3.97 0.39
N LEU A 58 4.56 3.38 -0.33
CA LEU A 58 4.85 2.58 -1.51
C LEU A 58 4.24 3.32 -2.71
N ASP A 59 5.07 3.76 -3.63
CA ASP A 59 4.60 4.48 -4.83
C ASP A 59 5.08 3.78 -6.10
N GLY A 60 4.44 4.12 -7.23
CA GLY A 60 4.69 3.45 -8.49
C GLY A 60 6.11 3.63 -9.00
N ASP A 61 6.66 4.84 -8.87
CA ASP A 61 7.99 5.12 -9.41
C ASP A 61 9.07 4.38 -8.64
N ASN A 62 9.04 4.42 -7.32
CA ASN A 62 10.05 3.75 -6.50
C ASN A 62 9.97 2.23 -6.61
N THR A 63 8.78 1.65 -6.67
CA THR A 63 8.65 0.20 -6.83
C THR A 63 9.12 -0.26 -8.21
N ARG A 64 8.93 0.55 -9.25
CA ARG A 64 9.41 0.23 -10.61
C ARG A 64 10.94 0.32 -10.73
N LEU A 65 11.58 1.10 -9.88
CA LEU A 65 13.04 1.16 -9.82
C LEU A 65 13.65 -0.04 -9.08
N GLY A 66 12.86 -0.75 -8.29
CA GLY A 66 13.31 -1.88 -7.48
C GLY A 66 12.51 -3.15 -7.73
N ILE A 67 11.57 -3.44 -6.86
CA ILE A 67 10.82 -4.71 -6.84
C ILE A 67 10.13 -5.02 -8.16
N ASN A 68 9.60 -4.00 -8.83
CA ASN A 68 8.84 -4.16 -10.06
C ASN A 68 9.61 -3.69 -11.30
N LYS A 69 10.93 -3.66 -11.23
CA LYS A 69 11.76 -3.19 -12.34
C LYS A 69 11.63 -4.04 -13.61
N ASP A 70 11.21 -5.29 -13.47
CA ASP A 70 10.99 -6.22 -14.58
C ASP A 70 9.62 -6.06 -15.24
N LEU A 71 8.74 -5.22 -14.70
CA LEU A 71 7.39 -5.04 -15.19
C LEU A 71 7.28 -3.81 -16.10
N GLY A 72 6.51 -3.94 -17.18
CA GLY A 72 6.17 -2.85 -18.08
C GLY A 72 4.78 -2.29 -17.79
N PHE A 73 4.08 -1.92 -18.86
CA PHE A 73 2.78 -1.24 -18.75
C PHE A 73 1.64 -2.02 -19.43
N THR A 74 1.87 -3.29 -19.77
CA THR A 74 0.79 -4.14 -20.28
C THR A 74 -0.24 -4.38 -19.19
N GLU A 75 -1.43 -4.81 -19.58
CA GLU A 75 -2.49 -5.15 -18.61
C GLU A 75 -2.00 -6.22 -17.64
N GLN A 76 -1.34 -7.26 -18.15
CA GLN A 76 -0.81 -8.33 -17.30
C GLN A 76 0.24 -7.82 -16.32
N ASP A 77 1.13 -6.94 -16.77
CA ASP A 77 2.14 -6.35 -15.91
C ASP A 77 1.53 -5.46 -14.84
N ARG A 78 0.46 -4.74 -15.17
CA ARG A 78 -0.27 -3.92 -14.19
C ARG A 78 -0.91 -4.79 -13.11
N ILE A 79 -1.51 -5.90 -13.50
CA ILE A 79 -2.10 -6.86 -12.56
C ILE A 79 -1.02 -7.42 -11.64
N GLU A 80 0.13 -7.80 -12.20
CA GLU A 80 1.24 -8.33 -11.41
C GLU A 80 1.84 -7.26 -10.49
N ASN A 81 1.90 -6.02 -10.94
CA ASN A 81 2.35 -4.90 -10.11
C ASN A 81 1.46 -4.75 -8.86
N ILE A 82 0.15 -4.76 -9.07
CA ILE A 82 -0.82 -4.67 -7.97
C ILE A 82 -0.67 -5.85 -7.02
N ARG A 83 -0.52 -7.05 -7.56
CA ARG A 83 -0.35 -8.27 -6.76
C ARG A 83 0.87 -8.15 -5.85
N ARG A 84 2.02 -7.78 -6.40
CA ARG A 84 3.27 -7.66 -5.64
C ARG A 84 3.16 -6.60 -4.55
N VAL A 85 2.62 -5.45 -4.88
CA VAL A 85 2.47 -4.34 -3.93
C VAL A 85 1.50 -4.71 -2.81
N ALA A 86 0.40 -5.39 -3.14
CA ALA A 86 -0.57 -5.84 -2.14
C ALA A 86 0.06 -6.87 -1.19
N GLU A 87 0.84 -7.82 -1.72
CA GLU A 87 1.53 -8.81 -0.90
C GLU A 87 2.55 -8.17 0.04
N ILE A 88 3.31 -7.18 -0.45
CA ILE A 88 4.27 -6.44 0.36
C ILE A 88 3.55 -5.66 1.45
N SER A 89 2.45 -5.00 1.10
CA SER A 89 1.65 -4.24 2.06
C SER A 89 1.13 -5.15 3.17
N LYS A 90 0.70 -6.35 2.81
CA LYS A 90 0.25 -7.35 3.77
C LYS A 90 1.36 -7.72 4.75
N LEU A 91 2.60 -7.91 4.26
CA LEU A 91 3.73 -8.20 5.13
C LEU A 91 3.96 -7.08 6.15
N PHE A 92 3.83 -5.83 5.73
CA PHE A 92 3.99 -4.71 6.65
C PHE A 92 2.90 -4.67 7.72
N THR A 93 1.66 -5.01 7.37
CA THR A 93 0.59 -5.07 8.38
C THR A 93 0.83 -6.14 9.42
N GLU A 94 1.52 -7.22 9.07
CA GLU A 94 1.86 -8.29 10.02
C GLU A 94 2.84 -7.83 11.10
N THR A 95 3.54 -6.75 10.87
CA THR A 95 4.43 -6.13 11.87
C THR A 95 3.81 -4.83 12.43
N GLY A 96 2.52 -4.65 12.27
CA GLY A 96 1.81 -3.51 12.81
C GLY A 96 2.11 -2.19 12.11
N HIS A 97 2.65 -2.22 10.90
CA HIS A 97 2.96 -1.01 10.14
C HIS A 97 1.76 -0.55 9.34
N ILE A 98 1.73 0.74 9.05
CA ILE A 98 0.76 1.34 8.14
C ILE A 98 1.44 1.44 6.77
N ALA A 99 0.86 0.82 5.75
CA ALA A 99 1.35 0.92 4.38
C ALA A 99 0.49 1.91 3.61
N ILE A 100 1.09 2.97 3.10
CA ILE A 100 0.41 3.99 2.30
C ILE A 100 0.76 3.73 0.84
N ASN A 101 -0.21 3.31 0.05
CA ASN A 101 0.00 2.97 -1.35
C ASN A 101 -0.49 4.08 -2.26
N ALA A 102 0.42 4.64 -3.05
CA ALA A 102 0.13 5.74 -3.97
C ALA A 102 0.41 5.30 -5.40
N PHE A 103 -0.44 4.41 -5.90
CA PHE A 103 -0.33 3.85 -7.26
C PHE A 103 -1.51 4.28 -8.11
N ILE A 104 -1.29 4.24 -9.43
CA ILE A 104 -2.39 4.39 -10.37
C ILE A 104 -3.12 3.05 -10.43
N SER A 105 -4.37 3.03 -9.95
CA SER A 105 -5.23 1.84 -9.98
C SER A 105 -6.63 2.27 -10.44
N PRO A 106 -6.77 2.59 -11.74
CA PRO A 106 -7.99 3.22 -12.24
C PRO A 106 -9.20 2.30 -12.25
N PHE A 107 -8.98 0.99 -12.28
CA PHE A 107 -10.07 0.03 -12.38
C PHE A 107 -10.44 -0.52 -11.01
N LYS A 108 -11.75 -0.65 -10.79
CA LYS A 108 -12.27 -1.26 -9.57
C LYS A 108 -11.73 -2.67 -9.35
N THR A 109 -11.53 -3.42 -10.45
CA THR A 109 -10.99 -4.78 -10.40
C THR A 109 -9.59 -4.83 -9.77
N ASN A 110 -8.75 -3.82 -10.03
CA ASN A 110 -7.43 -3.73 -9.42
C ASN A 110 -7.53 -3.53 -7.91
N ARG A 111 -8.43 -2.67 -7.48
CA ARG A 111 -8.62 -2.40 -6.05
C ARG A 111 -9.22 -3.59 -5.32
N THR A 112 -10.16 -4.30 -5.97
CA THR A 112 -10.74 -5.53 -5.44
C THR A 112 -9.66 -6.61 -5.29
N GLN A 113 -8.79 -6.74 -6.27
CA GLN A 113 -7.66 -7.67 -6.21
C GLN A 113 -6.77 -7.38 -4.98
N ALA A 114 -6.42 -6.13 -4.78
CA ALA A 114 -5.60 -5.72 -3.64
C ALA A 114 -6.31 -6.00 -2.31
N ARG A 115 -7.59 -5.67 -2.23
CA ARG A 115 -8.39 -5.92 -1.02
C ARG A 115 -8.46 -7.40 -0.69
N ASP A 116 -8.64 -8.25 -1.69
CA ASP A 116 -8.73 -9.70 -1.49
C ASP A 116 -7.41 -10.27 -0.96
N ILE A 117 -6.28 -9.71 -1.39
CA ILE A 117 -4.97 -10.15 -0.91
C ILE A 117 -4.71 -9.67 0.51
N ILE A 118 -5.01 -8.43 0.80
CA ILE A 118 -4.70 -7.79 2.09
C ILE A 118 -5.69 -8.22 3.17
N SER A 119 -6.92 -7.97 3.01
CA SER A 119 -8.13 -8.32 3.75
C SER A 119 -9.02 -7.09 3.87
N ASP A 120 -10.30 -7.35 4.02
CA ASP A 120 -11.31 -6.28 4.11
C ASP A 120 -11.11 -5.38 5.35
N THR A 121 -10.67 -5.98 6.46
CA THR A 121 -10.53 -5.25 7.71
C THR A 121 -9.30 -4.34 7.76
N ASP A 122 -8.29 -4.63 6.94
CA ASP A 122 -7.04 -3.88 6.92
C ASP A 122 -6.93 -2.94 5.73
N PHE A 123 -7.85 -3.01 4.78
CA PHE A 123 -7.78 -2.26 3.52
C PHE A 123 -8.73 -1.07 3.55
N ILE A 124 -8.18 0.13 3.41
CA ILE A 124 -8.96 1.37 3.39
C ILE A 124 -8.64 2.11 2.10
N GLU A 125 -9.66 2.36 1.28
CA GLU A 125 -9.53 3.18 0.09
C GLU A 125 -9.63 4.66 0.48
N VAL A 126 -8.67 5.45 0.00
CA VAL A 126 -8.64 6.89 0.22
C VAL A 126 -8.70 7.57 -1.14
N TYR A 127 -9.79 8.27 -1.41
CA TYR A 127 -10.00 8.97 -2.69
C TYR A 127 -9.40 10.35 -2.61
N ILE A 128 -8.48 10.63 -3.53
CA ILE A 128 -7.81 11.93 -3.61
C ILE A 128 -8.52 12.74 -4.69
N GLU A 129 -9.15 13.83 -4.27
CA GLU A 129 -9.82 14.75 -5.17
C GLU A 129 -8.97 16.01 -5.38
N SER A 130 -8.92 16.45 -6.62
CA SER A 130 -8.27 17.70 -6.99
C SER A 130 -9.10 18.43 -8.02
N THR A 131 -9.09 19.76 -7.93
CA THR A 131 -9.70 20.57 -8.99
C THR A 131 -8.80 20.52 -10.22
N ILE A 132 -9.39 20.78 -11.39
CA ILE A 132 -8.63 20.84 -12.65
C ILE A 132 -7.48 21.84 -12.54
N SER A 133 -7.72 23.02 -11.97
CA SER A 133 -6.67 24.02 -11.79
C SER A 133 -5.56 23.54 -10.85
N ALA A 134 -5.87 22.79 -9.82
CA ALA A 134 -4.85 22.21 -8.94
C ALA A 134 -4.02 21.15 -9.68
N CYS A 135 -4.64 20.37 -10.57
CA CYS A 135 -3.93 19.38 -11.38
C CYS A 135 -3.03 20.01 -12.43
N GLU A 136 -3.36 21.19 -12.93
CA GLU A 136 -2.58 21.93 -13.93
C GLU A 136 -1.37 22.64 -13.34
N ASN A 137 -1.38 22.86 -12.06
CA ASN A 137 -0.30 23.53 -11.33
C ASN A 137 0.71 22.52 -10.80
#